data_be686d6fa8051739e93ab96dcd13ad6a
#
_entry.id   be686d6fa8051739e93ab96dcd13ad6a
#
_cell.length_a   1.000
_cell.length_b   1.000
_cell.length_c   1.000
_cell.angle_alpha   90.00
_cell.angle_beta   90.00
_cell.angle_gamma   90.00
#
_symmetry.space_group_name_H-M   'P 1'
#
loop_
_entity.id
_entity.type
_entity.pdbx_description
1 polymer ?
#
loop_
_entity_poly.entity_id
_entity_poly.type
_entity_poly.pdbx_seq_one_letter_code
_entity_poly.pdbx_strand_id
1 'polypeptide(L)'
;MHNVMKVSVSIFSIFISFITVGFSQSEKFLNKKILAKKINEEIILDGEMTENFWINAESVSNFFQYRPRDSVSAELDTEFRIAYDDEFIYILAKMEDISDKKFVLGDLKRDFFGGSVDYISFTFDTFLDETNGYNFGLSPYNIQREALLSDGGEGSYSHSGGGGRGGISWFNINWNTKWYSGAKVHDDYWIAEFKIPFSSIRYKTGSKVWNLNSHRGNSKINEGSVWTAIPLGFSPGNLSMTGTLEFEFPLEKSSQSMVLIPYSNVSAEILSNIRVL
;
A
#
# COMPACT_ATOMS: atom_id res chain seq x y z
N MET A 1 -11.09 51.91 -32.35
CA MET A 1 -11.04 51.53 -30.91
C MET A 1 -12.00 50.40 -30.53
N HIS A 2 -13.16 50.21 -31.20
CA HIS A 2 -14.17 49.20 -30.80
C HIS A 2 -13.78 47.73 -31.08
N ASN A 3 -12.94 47.47 -32.09
CA ASN A 3 -12.54 46.11 -32.47
C ASN A 3 -11.43 45.50 -31.61
N VAL A 4 -10.57 46.32 -31.01
CA VAL A 4 -9.46 45.82 -30.15
C VAL A 4 -10.00 45.32 -28.80
N MET A 5 -11.03 45.94 -28.28
CA MET A 5 -11.64 45.57 -26.99
C MET A 5 -12.40 44.25 -27.06
N LYS A 6 -13.04 43.93 -28.20
CA LYS A 6 -13.74 42.63 -28.38
C LYS A 6 -12.80 41.43 -28.48
N VAL A 7 -11.63 41.59 -29.09
CA VAL A 7 -10.62 40.54 -29.19
C VAL A 7 -9.99 40.26 -27.84
N SER A 8 -9.69 41.28 -27.04
CA SER A 8 -9.12 41.12 -25.68
C SER A 8 -10.06 40.38 -24.72
N VAL A 9 -11.37 40.64 -24.78
CA VAL A 9 -12.36 39.95 -23.95
C VAL A 9 -12.48 38.45 -24.32
N SER A 10 -12.46 38.16 -25.63
CA SER A 10 -12.51 36.75 -26.10
C SER A 10 -11.28 35.95 -25.71
N ILE A 11 -10.08 36.50 -25.76
CA ILE A 11 -8.83 35.85 -25.35
C ILE A 11 -8.83 35.61 -23.83
N PHE A 12 -9.33 36.57 -23.04
CA PHE A 12 -9.40 36.43 -21.58
C PHE A 12 -10.41 35.33 -21.16
N SER A 13 -11.55 35.24 -21.84
CA SER A 13 -12.55 34.20 -21.59
C SER A 13 -12.03 32.77 -21.93
N ILE A 14 -11.25 32.65 -23.01
CA ILE A 14 -10.62 31.35 -23.39
C ILE A 14 -9.57 30.98 -22.35
N PHE A 15 -8.79 31.93 -21.82
CA PHE A 15 -7.77 31.64 -20.81
C PHE A 15 -8.37 31.18 -19.47
N ILE A 16 -9.48 31.75 -19.04
CA ILE A 16 -10.22 31.36 -17.83
C ILE A 16 -10.82 29.96 -17.99
N SER A 17 -11.34 29.61 -19.17
CA SER A 17 -11.87 28.26 -19.44
C SER A 17 -10.80 27.17 -19.38
N PHE A 18 -9.58 27.46 -19.81
CA PHE A 18 -8.46 26.49 -19.70
C PHE A 18 -8.00 26.28 -18.26
N ILE A 19 -8.01 27.31 -17.41
CA ILE A 19 -7.62 27.20 -16.00
C ILE A 19 -8.64 26.35 -15.23
N THR A 20 -9.94 26.51 -15.49
CA THR A 20 -10.98 25.73 -14.79
C THR A 20 -10.99 24.24 -15.14
N VAL A 21 -10.61 23.88 -16.37
CA VAL A 21 -10.50 22.46 -16.79
C VAL A 21 -9.30 21.78 -16.10
N GLY A 22 -8.16 22.49 -15.95
CA GLY A 22 -6.98 21.95 -15.27
C GLY A 22 -7.21 21.65 -13.78
N PHE A 23 -7.92 22.51 -13.07
CA PHE A 23 -8.25 22.30 -11.65
C PHE A 23 -9.24 21.14 -11.43
N SER A 24 -10.21 20.96 -12.33
CA SER A 24 -11.21 19.87 -12.21
C SER A 24 -10.63 18.49 -12.39
N GLN A 25 -9.56 18.31 -13.17
CA GLN A 25 -8.89 17.01 -13.32
C GLN A 25 -8.02 16.66 -12.12
N SER A 26 -7.35 17.63 -11.50
CA SER A 26 -6.48 17.38 -10.33
C SER A 26 -7.27 16.88 -9.12
N GLU A 27 -8.46 17.43 -8.84
CA GLU A 27 -9.28 16.99 -7.70
C GLU A 27 -9.84 15.57 -7.85
N LYS A 28 -10.09 15.11 -9.08
CA LYS A 28 -10.68 13.80 -9.35
C LYS A 28 -9.75 12.63 -9.00
N PHE A 29 -8.44 12.86 -8.97
CA PHE A 29 -7.44 11.82 -8.74
C PHE A 29 -7.05 11.65 -7.26
N LEU A 30 -7.19 12.67 -6.43
CA LEU A 30 -6.73 12.71 -5.04
C LEU A 30 -7.84 12.47 -4.00
N ASN A 31 -9.12 12.65 -4.35
CA ASN A 31 -10.24 12.56 -3.40
C ASN A 31 -10.90 11.17 -3.34
N LYS A 32 -10.11 10.09 -3.42
CA LYS A 32 -10.65 8.74 -3.26
C LYS A 32 -10.86 8.42 -1.78
N LYS A 33 -12.00 7.80 -1.49
CA LYS A 33 -12.37 7.39 -0.13
C LYS A 33 -12.90 5.98 -0.13
N ILE A 34 -12.73 5.30 0.99
CA ILE A 34 -13.38 4.03 1.31
C ILE A 34 -13.81 4.04 2.77
N LEU A 35 -15.01 3.51 3.03
CA LEU A 35 -15.52 3.33 4.38
C LEU A 35 -15.28 1.87 4.82
N ALA A 36 -14.50 1.70 5.89
CA ALA A 36 -14.43 0.43 6.60
C ALA A 36 -15.58 0.34 7.60
N LYS A 37 -16.41 -0.69 7.47
CA LYS A 37 -17.49 -0.99 8.42
C LYS A 37 -16.99 -1.91 9.51
N LYS A 38 -17.51 -1.70 10.72
CA LYS A 38 -17.26 -2.60 11.84
C LYS A 38 -18.07 -3.89 11.66
N ILE A 39 -17.42 -5.04 11.85
CA ILE A 39 -18.03 -6.36 11.74
C ILE A 39 -17.94 -7.11 13.06
N ASN A 40 -18.84 -8.07 13.24
CA ASN A 40 -18.87 -8.97 14.40
C ASN A 40 -18.85 -10.45 13.94
N GLU A 41 -18.68 -10.70 12.65
CA GLU A 41 -18.57 -12.04 12.06
C GLU A 41 -17.12 -12.41 11.85
N GLU A 42 -16.83 -13.71 11.87
CA GLU A 42 -15.51 -14.22 11.61
C GLU A 42 -15.22 -14.20 10.12
N ILE A 43 -14.05 -13.70 9.74
CA ILE A 43 -13.53 -13.73 8.36
C ILE A 43 -12.58 -14.92 8.23
N ILE A 44 -12.85 -15.80 7.27
CA ILE A 44 -12.01 -16.95 6.94
C ILE A 44 -11.05 -16.55 5.81
N LEU A 45 -9.75 -16.71 6.04
CA LEU A 45 -8.72 -16.35 5.07
C LEU A 45 -8.46 -17.52 4.11
N ASP A 46 -9.36 -17.77 3.18
CA ASP A 46 -9.29 -18.90 2.23
C ASP A 46 -9.14 -18.48 0.76
N GLY A 47 -9.11 -17.17 0.50
CA GLY A 47 -9.03 -16.60 -0.84
C GLY A 47 -10.33 -16.67 -1.61
N GLU A 48 -11.46 -16.73 -0.92
CA GLU A 48 -12.80 -16.68 -1.49
C GLU A 48 -13.54 -15.43 -1.02
N MET A 49 -14.59 -15.06 -1.70
CA MET A 49 -15.48 -13.96 -1.30
C MET A 49 -16.86 -14.56 -0.98
N THR A 50 -16.91 -15.40 0.03
CA THR A 50 -18.11 -16.18 0.38
C THR A 50 -18.88 -15.59 1.57
N GLU A 51 -18.25 -14.81 2.42
CA GLU A 51 -18.92 -14.17 3.54
C GLU A 51 -19.91 -13.11 3.05
N ASN A 52 -21.10 -13.11 3.64
CA ASN A 52 -22.15 -12.15 3.31
C ASN A 52 -21.69 -10.69 3.47
N PHE A 53 -20.80 -10.45 4.40
CA PHE A 53 -20.20 -9.13 4.57
C PHE A 53 -19.46 -8.68 3.31
N TRP A 54 -18.55 -9.49 2.77
CA TRP A 54 -17.77 -9.12 1.59
C TRP A 54 -18.63 -8.86 0.35
N ILE A 55 -19.71 -9.63 0.19
CA ILE A 55 -20.64 -9.47 -0.92
C ILE A 55 -21.34 -8.10 -0.86
N ASN A 56 -21.64 -7.59 0.36
CA ASN A 56 -22.39 -6.36 0.58
C ASN A 56 -21.52 -5.17 0.98
N ALA A 57 -20.20 -5.35 1.19
CA ALA A 57 -19.29 -4.29 1.54
C ALA A 57 -19.07 -3.30 0.39
N GLU A 58 -18.81 -2.05 0.72
CA GLU A 58 -18.35 -1.07 -0.26
C GLU A 58 -17.08 -1.55 -0.94
N SER A 59 -17.12 -1.59 -2.26
CA SER A 59 -15.99 -1.94 -3.12
C SER A 59 -15.46 -0.68 -3.79
N VAL A 60 -14.16 -0.54 -3.82
CA VAL A 60 -13.47 0.51 -4.57
C VAL A 60 -12.58 -0.10 -5.62
N SER A 61 -12.52 0.57 -6.77
CA SER A 61 -11.80 0.14 -7.96
C SER A 61 -11.20 1.36 -8.70
N ASN A 62 -11.06 1.27 -10.01
CA ASN A 62 -10.54 2.35 -10.86
C ASN A 62 -9.10 2.70 -10.53
N PHE A 63 -8.21 1.71 -10.62
CA PHE A 63 -6.78 1.91 -10.49
C PHE A 63 -6.22 2.65 -11.71
N PHE A 64 -5.14 3.39 -11.49
CA PHE A 64 -4.41 4.13 -12.51
C PHE A 64 -3.01 3.56 -12.66
N GLN A 65 -2.54 3.45 -13.90
CA GLN A 65 -1.15 3.12 -14.15
C GLN A 65 -0.25 4.24 -13.62
N TYR A 66 0.83 3.86 -12.94
CA TYR A 66 1.96 4.75 -12.70
C TYR A 66 3.15 4.33 -13.56
N ARG A 67 3.09 3.13 -14.16
CA ARG A 67 3.99 2.62 -15.20
C ARG A 67 3.27 1.56 -16.04
N PRO A 68 3.57 1.41 -17.34
CA PRO A 68 4.54 2.19 -18.13
C PRO A 68 4.03 3.58 -18.52
N ARG A 69 2.72 3.84 -18.35
CA ARG A 69 2.07 5.11 -18.72
C ARG A 69 1.59 5.82 -17.45
N ASP A 70 1.62 7.13 -17.48
CA ASP A 70 1.22 7.96 -16.36
C ASP A 70 -0.30 8.23 -16.37
N SER A 71 -0.93 8.02 -15.22
CA SER A 71 -2.30 8.47 -14.91
C SER A 71 -3.41 8.01 -15.88
N VAL A 72 -3.16 6.94 -16.65
CA VAL A 72 -4.20 6.28 -17.44
C VAL A 72 -4.81 5.13 -16.63
N SER A 73 -6.02 4.69 -16.99
CA SER A 73 -6.65 3.53 -16.32
C SER A 73 -5.79 2.29 -16.45
N ALA A 74 -5.78 1.46 -15.41
CA ALA A 74 -5.16 0.13 -15.43
C ALA A 74 -5.79 -0.74 -16.53
N GLU A 75 -5.02 -1.65 -17.11
CA GLU A 75 -5.50 -2.54 -18.17
C GLU A 75 -6.40 -3.66 -17.64
N LEU A 76 -6.15 -4.11 -16.41
CA LEU A 76 -6.95 -5.13 -15.73
C LEU A 76 -7.50 -4.58 -14.44
N ASP A 77 -8.76 -4.87 -14.18
CA ASP A 77 -9.45 -4.36 -13.02
C ASP A 77 -8.87 -4.90 -11.71
N THR A 78 -8.88 -4.03 -10.72
CA THR A 78 -8.54 -4.32 -9.33
C THR A 78 -9.62 -3.69 -8.47
N GLU A 79 -10.22 -4.47 -7.60
CA GLU A 79 -11.15 -3.97 -6.59
C GLU A 79 -10.73 -4.44 -5.21
N PHE A 80 -11.04 -3.65 -4.18
CA PHE A 80 -10.85 -4.07 -2.80
C PHE A 80 -11.94 -3.56 -1.87
N ARG A 81 -12.08 -4.23 -0.74
CA ARG A 81 -13.02 -3.95 0.33
C ARG A 81 -12.28 -3.95 1.66
N ILE A 82 -12.74 -3.15 2.62
CA ILE A 82 -12.14 -3.07 3.95
C ILE A 82 -13.23 -3.21 5.02
N ALA A 83 -12.90 -3.99 6.03
CA ALA A 83 -13.67 -4.16 7.25
C ALA A 83 -12.77 -4.10 8.49
N TYR A 84 -13.33 -4.00 9.66
CA TYR A 84 -12.59 -4.09 10.92
C TYR A 84 -13.46 -4.61 12.06
N ASP A 85 -12.82 -5.16 13.07
CA ASP A 85 -13.41 -5.45 14.38
C ASP A 85 -12.64 -4.73 15.49
N ASP A 86 -12.70 -5.20 16.71
CA ASP A 86 -11.98 -4.58 17.84
C ASP A 86 -10.48 -4.90 17.86
N GLU A 87 -10.03 -5.92 17.13
CA GLU A 87 -8.66 -6.43 17.15
C GLU A 87 -7.94 -6.30 15.81
N PHE A 88 -8.68 -6.34 14.69
CA PHE A 88 -8.10 -6.49 13.35
C PHE A 88 -8.72 -5.52 12.34
N ILE A 89 -7.90 -5.12 11.38
CA ILE A 89 -8.37 -4.62 10.09
C ILE A 89 -8.27 -5.75 9.06
N TYR A 90 -9.31 -5.90 8.25
CA TYR A 90 -9.43 -6.90 7.20
C TYR A 90 -9.51 -6.22 5.85
N ILE A 91 -8.81 -6.79 4.86
CA ILE A 91 -8.89 -6.33 3.48
C ILE A 91 -9.09 -7.56 2.60
N LEU A 92 -10.05 -7.49 1.70
CA LEU A 92 -10.20 -8.41 0.59
C LEU A 92 -9.93 -7.65 -0.70
N ALA A 93 -9.02 -8.14 -1.52
CA ALA A 93 -8.72 -7.59 -2.83
C ALA A 93 -8.91 -8.66 -3.90
N LYS A 94 -9.62 -8.30 -4.99
CA LYS A 94 -9.80 -9.13 -6.17
C LYS A 94 -9.12 -8.45 -7.35
N MET A 95 -8.26 -9.18 -8.02
CA MET A 95 -7.47 -8.71 -9.16
C MET A 95 -7.79 -9.55 -10.39
N GLU A 96 -8.33 -8.94 -11.42
CA GLU A 96 -8.45 -9.60 -12.73
C GLU A 96 -7.09 -10.02 -13.27
N ASP A 97 -7.06 -11.11 -14.00
CA ASP A 97 -5.84 -11.68 -14.54
C ASP A 97 -6.02 -12.27 -15.93
N ILE A 98 -4.91 -12.43 -16.64
CA ILE A 98 -4.88 -13.09 -17.95
C ILE A 98 -4.56 -14.57 -17.72
N SER A 99 -5.52 -15.45 -17.98
CA SER A 99 -5.44 -16.88 -17.65
C SER A 99 -4.37 -17.66 -18.42
N ASP A 100 -3.93 -17.18 -19.57
CA ASP A 100 -2.95 -17.88 -20.43
C ASP A 100 -1.50 -17.76 -19.98
N LYS A 101 -1.19 -16.89 -19.01
CA LYS A 101 0.14 -16.66 -18.49
C LYS A 101 0.25 -17.04 -17.02
N LYS A 102 1.29 -17.77 -16.66
CA LYS A 102 1.58 -18.10 -15.26
C LYS A 102 2.09 -16.85 -14.51
N PHE A 103 1.74 -16.78 -13.23
CA PHE A 103 2.31 -15.76 -12.34
C PHE A 103 3.82 -15.92 -12.23
N VAL A 104 4.50 -14.78 -12.21
CA VAL A 104 5.95 -14.75 -12.00
C VAL A 104 6.22 -14.84 -10.50
N LEU A 105 6.87 -15.92 -10.10
CA LEU A 105 7.41 -16.13 -8.78
C LEU A 105 8.88 -15.69 -8.79
N GLY A 106 9.19 -14.65 -8.04
CA GLY A 106 10.58 -14.25 -7.87
C GLY A 106 11.32 -15.15 -6.88
N ASP A 107 10.82 -15.25 -5.66
CA ASP A 107 11.32 -16.12 -4.58
C ASP A 107 10.12 -16.55 -3.73
N LEU A 108 10.17 -17.76 -3.16
CA LEU A 108 9.18 -18.24 -2.19
C LEU A 108 9.42 -17.70 -0.78
N LYS A 109 10.45 -16.89 -0.61
CA LYS A 109 10.75 -16.25 0.67
C LYS A 109 9.86 -15.04 0.91
N ARG A 110 9.48 -14.86 2.19
CA ARG A 110 8.89 -13.63 2.69
C ARG A 110 9.74 -12.42 2.29
N ASP A 111 9.14 -11.25 2.25
CA ASP A 111 9.80 -9.99 1.94
C ASP A 111 10.34 -9.90 0.49
N PHE A 112 9.54 -10.41 -0.44
CA PHE A 112 9.85 -10.34 -1.87
C PHE A 112 10.02 -8.89 -2.36
N PHE A 113 10.88 -8.69 -3.34
CA PHE A 113 11.05 -7.39 -3.99
C PHE A 113 10.05 -7.24 -5.16
N GLY A 114 9.21 -6.19 -5.11
CA GLY A 114 8.06 -6.01 -6.01
C GLY A 114 8.36 -5.70 -7.48
N GLY A 115 9.63 -5.68 -7.92
CA GLY A 115 9.99 -5.22 -9.27
C GLY A 115 9.63 -6.17 -10.42
N SER A 116 9.49 -7.47 -10.14
CA SER A 116 9.34 -8.51 -11.18
C SER A 116 8.34 -9.60 -10.79
N VAL A 117 7.51 -9.37 -9.78
CA VAL A 117 6.52 -10.34 -9.29
C VAL A 117 5.14 -9.74 -9.30
N ASP A 118 4.13 -10.60 -9.39
CA ASP A 118 2.74 -10.20 -9.23
C ASP A 118 2.42 -10.04 -7.74
N TYR A 119 1.80 -8.93 -7.37
CA TYR A 119 1.39 -8.66 -5.99
C TYR A 119 0.36 -7.56 -5.90
N ILE A 120 -0.31 -7.50 -4.76
CA ILE A 120 -1.07 -6.34 -4.28
C ILE A 120 -0.48 -5.89 -2.95
N SER A 121 -0.44 -4.59 -2.70
CA SER A 121 -0.04 -4.06 -1.39
C SER A 121 -0.86 -2.86 -0.98
N PHE A 122 -0.98 -2.65 0.33
CA PHE A 122 -1.68 -1.55 0.96
C PHE A 122 -0.71 -0.76 1.83
N THR A 123 -0.73 0.56 1.65
CA THR A 123 0.10 1.51 2.40
C THR A 123 -0.80 2.37 3.28
N PHE A 124 -0.53 2.40 4.57
CA PHE A 124 -1.26 3.17 5.57
C PHE A 124 -0.39 4.25 6.19
N ASP A 125 -0.85 5.49 6.19
CA ASP A 125 -0.39 6.53 7.08
C ASP A 125 -1.46 6.71 8.18
N THR A 126 -1.15 6.21 9.36
CA THR A 126 -2.08 6.10 10.49
C THR A 126 -2.08 7.33 11.41
N PHE A 127 -1.08 8.21 11.22
CA PHE A 127 -0.94 9.46 11.96
C PHE A 127 -1.34 10.69 11.16
N LEU A 128 -1.56 10.55 9.85
CA LEU A 128 -1.83 11.63 8.90
C LEU A 128 -0.68 12.66 8.88
N ASP A 129 0.55 12.20 9.03
CA ASP A 129 1.74 13.05 9.07
C ASP A 129 2.50 13.07 7.73
N GLU A 130 2.07 12.24 6.77
CA GLU A 130 2.68 12.10 5.44
C GLU A 130 4.19 11.77 5.49
N THR A 131 4.67 11.33 6.63
CA THR A 131 6.10 11.10 6.89
C THR A 131 6.41 9.62 7.06
N ASN A 132 5.59 8.92 7.86
CA ASN A 132 5.79 7.51 8.18
C ASN A 132 4.55 6.69 7.85
N GLY A 133 4.78 5.46 7.37
CA GLY A 133 3.68 4.59 7.00
C GLY A 133 4.02 3.11 7.14
N TYR A 134 3.00 2.28 7.00
CA TYR A 134 3.07 0.83 7.03
C TYR A 134 2.67 0.29 5.67
N ASN A 135 3.43 -0.65 5.12
CA ASN A 135 3.09 -1.35 3.90
C ASN A 135 2.94 -2.84 4.17
N PHE A 136 1.84 -3.42 3.69
CA PHE A 136 1.58 -4.86 3.70
C PHE A 136 1.33 -5.31 2.28
N GLY A 137 2.03 -6.33 1.82
CA GLY A 137 1.91 -6.84 0.46
C GLY A 137 1.75 -8.36 0.42
N LEU A 138 1.04 -8.85 -0.57
CA LEU A 138 0.75 -10.25 -0.76
C LEU A 138 0.88 -10.65 -2.23
N SER A 139 1.52 -11.79 -2.47
CA SER A 139 1.59 -12.41 -3.81
C SER A 139 0.41 -13.36 -4.04
N PRO A 140 0.12 -13.77 -5.30
CA PRO A 140 -0.90 -14.78 -5.60
C PRO A 140 -0.69 -16.14 -4.91
N TYR A 141 0.52 -16.40 -4.45
CA TYR A 141 0.89 -17.63 -3.74
C TYR A 141 0.97 -17.46 -2.23
N ASN A 142 0.30 -16.45 -1.68
CA ASN A 142 0.24 -16.14 -0.26
C ASN A 142 1.62 -15.88 0.37
N ILE A 143 2.55 -15.31 -0.39
CA ILE A 143 3.84 -14.88 0.15
C ILE A 143 3.68 -13.44 0.66
N GLN A 144 3.96 -13.26 1.94
CA GLN A 144 3.82 -12.01 2.65
C GLN A 144 5.04 -11.11 2.47
N ARG A 145 4.78 -9.81 2.48
CA ARG A 145 5.79 -8.75 2.60
C ARG A 145 5.25 -7.65 3.50
N GLU A 146 6.06 -7.16 4.40
CA GLU A 146 5.77 -5.94 5.14
C GLU A 146 6.97 -5.01 5.17
N ALA A 147 6.71 -3.71 5.33
CA ALA A 147 7.73 -2.70 5.47
C ALA A 147 7.25 -1.49 6.25
N LEU A 148 8.20 -0.77 6.87
CA LEU A 148 7.99 0.60 7.32
C LEU A 148 8.42 1.57 6.23
N LEU A 149 7.59 2.58 5.99
CA LEU A 149 7.93 3.71 5.16
C LEU A 149 8.41 4.86 6.05
N SER A 150 9.44 5.57 5.60
CA SER A 150 9.93 6.82 6.17
C SER A 150 10.10 7.88 5.08
N ASP A 151 10.41 9.11 5.47
CA ASP A 151 10.70 10.21 4.54
C ASP A 151 9.58 10.44 3.51
N GLY A 152 8.32 10.27 3.92
CA GLY A 152 7.15 10.46 3.05
C GLY A 152 6.98 9.35 1.99
N GLY A 153 7.70 8.22 2.10
CA GLY A 153 7.72 7.19 1.07
C GLY A 153 8.44 7.63 -0.20
N GLU A 154 9.22 8.69 -0.11
CA GLU A 154 10.03 9.23 -1.19
C GLU A 154 11.52 9.15 -0.87
N GLY A 155 12.27 8.55 -1.75
CA GLY A 155 13.72 8.51 -1.63
C GLY A 155 14.34 8.12 -2.96
N SER A 156 15.51 8.64 -3.23
CA SER A 156 16.29 8.27 -4.40
C SER A 156 16.58 6.77 -4.39
N TYR A 157 16.32 6.11 -5.49
CA TYR A 157 16.92 4.80 -5.76
C TYR A 157 18.45 5.02 -5.79
N SER A 158 19.10 4.88 -4.65
CA SER A 158 20.56 4.89 -4.61
C SER A 158 21.04 3.61 -5.27
N HIS A 159 21.38 3.70 -6.54
CA HIS A 159 22.20 2.73 -7.23
C HIS A 159 23.63 2.87 -6.70
N SER A 160 23.83 2.53 -5.44
CA SER A 160 25.17 2.30 -4.90
C SER A 160 25.65 0.97 -5.48
N GLY A 161 26.36 1.03 -6.60
CA GLY A 161 27.02 -0.10 -7.18
C GLY A 161 28.06 -0.67 -6.22
N GLY A 162 27.74 -1.81 -5.64
CA GLY A 162 28.64 -2.56 -4.76
C GLY A 162 27.85 -3.61 -4.00
N GLY A 163 27.84 -4.82 -4.48
CA GLY A 163 27.54 -6.15 -3.94
C GLY A 163 26.87 -6.35 -2.56
N GLY A 164 26.09 -5.43 -2.08
CA GLY A 164 25.30 -5.53 -0.87
C GLY A 164 23.82 -5.32 -1.21
N ARG A 165 22.91 -5.95 -0.48
CA ARG A 165 21.47 -5.69 -0.53
C ARG A 165 21.23 -4.21 -0.23
N GLY A 166 21.33 -3.36 -1.27
CA GLY A 166 21.02 -1.93 -1.18
C GLY A 166 19.53 -1.77 -0.93
N GLY A 167 19.16 -1.60 0.32
CA GLY A 167 17.79 -1.26 0.70
C GLY A 167 17.45 0.13 0.17
N ILE A 168 16.25 0.30 -0.32
CA ILE A 168 15.68 1.62 -0.55
C ILE A 168 15.55 2.25 0.84
N SER A 169 16.21 3.39 1.09
CA SER A 169 16.34 3.95 2.44
C SER A 169 14.99 4.27 3.11
N TRP A 170 14.00 4.65 2.31
CA TRP A 170 12.65 4.97 2.77
C TRP A 170 11.71 3.76 2.92
N PHE A 171 12.09 2.57 2.41
CA PHE A 171 11.29 1.34 2.46
C PHE A 171 12.06 0.27 3.26
N ASN A 172 11.83 0.25 4.57
CA ASN A 172 12.52 -0.68 5.47
C ASN A 172 11.82 -2.04 5.51
N ILE A 173 12.25 -2.94 4.65
CA ILE A 173 11.77 -4.33 4.55
C ILE A 173 12.26 -5.22 5.70
N ASN A 174 13.22 -4.76 6.52
CA ASN A 174 13.68 -5.52 7.68
C ASN A 174 12.74 -5.37 8.89
N TRP A 175 11.75 -4.48 8.80
CA TRP A 175 10.69 -4.44 9.81
C TRP A 175 9.83 -5.68 9.68
N ASN A 176 9.59 -6.36 10.79
CA ASN A 176 8.84 -7.60 10.84
C ASN A 176 7.72 -7.48 11.88
N THR A 177 6.51 -7.87 11.49
CA THR A 177 5.37 -7.90 12.39
C THR A 177 4.49 -9.11 12.10
N LYS A 178 3.61 -9.43 13.05
CA LYS A 178 2.69 -10.57 12.90
C LYS A 178 1.39 -10.09 12.25
N TRP A 179 1.04 -10.69 11.15
CA TRP A 179 -0.26 -10.56 10.49
C TRP A 179 -0.61 -11.84 9.75
N TYR A 180 -1.84 -11.96 9.27
CA TYR A 180 -2.35 -13.17 8.66
C TYR A 180 -2.87 -12.86 7.27
N SER A 181 -2.86 -13.86 6.40
CA SER A 181 -3.29 -13.68 5.01
C SER A 181 -3.80 -14.97 4.40
N GLY A 182 -4.64 -14.85 3.40
CA GLY A 182 -5.06 -15.89 2.47
C GLY A 182 -4.92 -15.40 1.04
N ALA A 183 -4.60 -16.29 0.10
CA ALA A 183 -4.65 -15.98 -1.31
C ALA A 183 -5.03 -17.21 -2.12
N LYS A 184 -5.83 -17.00 -3.15
CA LYS A 184 -6.26 -18.06 -4.07
C LYS A 184 -6.30 -17.56 -5.50
N VAL A 185 -5.75 -18.36 -6.40
CA VAL A 185 -5.78 -18.13 -7.84
C VAL A 185 -6.98 -18.86 -8.44
N HIS A 186 -7.78 -18.14 -9.19
CA HIS A 186 -8.90 -18.61 -10.01
C HIS A 186 -8.53 -18.54 -11.50
N ASP A 187 -9.44 -18.88 -12.39
CA ASP A 187 -9.15 -18.96 -13.83
C ASP A 187 -8.81 -17.60 -14.44
N ASP A 188 -9.53 -16.54 -14.09
CA ASP A 188 -9.46 -15.20 -14.68
C ASP A 188 -9.22 -14.07 -13.64
N TYR A 189 -8.99 -14.43 -12.39
CA TYR A 189 -8.66 -13.50 -11.29
C TYR A 189 -7.94 -14.23 -10.16
N TRP A 190 -7.44 -13.47 -9.22
CA TRP A 190 -7.00 -13.98 -7.92
C TRP A 190 -7.50 -13.09 -6.80
N ILE A 191 -7.66 -13.68 -5.62
CA ILE A 191 -8.08 -12.99 -4.40
C ILE A 191 -6.93 -12.99 -3.42
N ALA A 192 -6.76 -11.87 -2.74
CA ALA A 192 -5.85 -11.67 -1.62
C ALA A 192 -6.64 -11.17 -0.42
N GLU A 193 -6.42 -11.82 0.73
CA GLU A 193 -7.03 -11.44 2.00
C GLU A 193 -5.96 -11.12 3.03
N PHE A 194 -6.18 -10.03 3.75
CA PHE A 194 -5.30 -9.54 4.80
C PHE A 194 -6.10 -9.46 6.11
N LYS A 195 -5.50 -9.95 7.19
CA LYS A 195 -5.98 -9.79 8.57
C LYS A 195 -4.83 -9.25 9.40
N ILE A 196 -4.86 -7.94 9.65
CA ILE A 196 -3.77 -7.21 10.26
C ILE A 196 -4.18 -6.78 11.66
N PRO A 197 -3.52 -7.28 12.73
CA PRO A 197 -3.83 -6.87 14.09
C PRO A 197 -3.57 -5.39 14.31
N PHE A 198 -4.47 -4.68 14.95
CA PHE A 198 -4.22 -3.29 15.38
C PHE A 198 -3.00 -3.18 16.31
N SER A 199 -2.66 -4.23 17.04
CA SER A 199 -1.44 -4.31 17.84
C SER A 199 -0.13 -4.32 17.03
N SER A 200 -0.21 -4.63 15.73
CA SER A 200 0.94 -4.63 14.81
C SER A 200 1.20 -3.26 14.18
N ILE A 201 0.29 -2.30 14.36
CA ILE A 201 0.34 -0.96 13.77
C ILE A 201 0.21 0.06 14.91
N ARG A 202 1.02 1.13 14.85
CA ARG A 202 0.83 2.27 15.75
C ARG A 202 -0.11 3.27 15.11
N TYR A 203 -1.07 3.78 15.86
CA TYR A 203 -2.00 4.80 15.43
C TYR A 203 -2.45 5.68 16.59
N LYS A 204 -3.06 6.81 16.28
CA LYS A 204 -3.62 7.72 17.27
C LYS A 204 -4.93 7.15 17.81
N THR A 205 -5.02 6.91 19.11
CA THR A 205 -6.26 6.50 19.78
C THR A 205 -7.39 7.49 19.49
N GLY A 206 -8.57 6.98 19.17
CA GLY A 206 -9.71 7.80 18.76
C GLY A 206 -9.66 8.24 17.29
N SER A 207 -8.68 7.79 16.54
CA SER A 207 -8.63 8.06 15.11
C SER A 207 -9.81 7.44 14.38
N LYS A 208 -10.43 8.21 13.50
CA LYS A 208 -11.52 7.77 12.62
C LYS A 208 -11.08 7.73 11.15
N VAL A 209 -9.91 8.23 10.86
CA VAL A 209 -9.40 8.39 9.50
C VAL A 209 -7.92 8.01 9.47
N TRP A 210 -7.53 7.26 8.43
CA TRP A 210 -6.16 7.06 8.01
C TRP A 210 -6.00 7.44 6.53
N ASN A 211 -4.80 7.75 6.12
CA ASN A 211 -4.45 7.79 4.70
C ASN A 211 -4.18 6.38 4.19
N LEU A 212 -4.59 6.11 2.96
CA LEU A 212 -4.48 4.79 2.33
C LEU A 212 -4.14 4.93 0.85
N ASN A 213 -3.21 4.12 0.36
CA ASN A 213 -3.10 3.80 -1.05
C ASN A 213 -2.91 2.30 -1.25
N SER A 214 -3.30 1.80 -2.41
CA SER A 214 -3.06 0.43 -2.84
C SER A 214 -2.22 0.43 -4.11
N HIS A 215 -1.28 -0.50 -4.19
CA HIS A 215 -0.39 -0.68 -5.32
C HIS A 215 -0.41 -2.13 -5.79
N ARG A 216 -0.71 -2.34 -7.08
CA ARG A 216 -0.64 -3.63 -7.75
C ARG A 216 0.56 -3.67 -8.70
N GLY A 217 1.39 -4.68 -8.60
CA GLY A 217 2.35 -5.07 -9.62
C GLY A 217 1.79 -6.22 -10.45
N ASN A 218 1.75 -6.05 -11.79
CA ASN A 218 1.38 -7.10 -12.72
C ASN A 218 2.53 -7.32 -13.71
N SER A 219 3.29 -8.37 -13.47
CA SER A 219 4.47 -8.70 -14.29
C SER A 219 4.10 -9.29 -15.66
N LYS A 220 2.91 -9.90 -15.78
CA LYS A 220 2.43 -10.51 -17.02
C LYS A 220 2.28 -9.49 -18.17
N ILE A 221 1.86 -8.28 -17.84
CA ILE A 221 1.68 -7.16 -18.77
C ILE A 221 2.66 -6.01 -18.49
N ASN A 222 3.63 -6.21 -17.59
CA ASN A 222 4.62 -5.21 -17.17
C ASN A 222 3.98 -3.88 -16.71
N GLU A 223 2.89 -3.97 -15.97
CA GLU A 223 2.16 -2.83 -15.44
C GLU A 223 2.35 -2.69 -13.92
N GLY A 224 2.45 -1.46 -13.46
CA GLY A 224 2.24 -1.10 -12.07
C GLY A 224 1.09 -0.11 -12.00
N SER A 225 0.10 -0.42 -11.18
CA SER A 225 -1.08 0.41 -10.98
C SER A 225 -1.32 0.74 -9.52
N VAL A 226 -1.93 1.88 -9.26
CA VAL A 226 -2.18 2.43 -7.92
C VAL A 226 -3.64 2.90 -7.82
N TRP A 227 -4.20 2.80 -6.63
CA TRP A 227 -5.58 3.22 -6.40
C TRP A 227 -5.75 4.74 -6.55
N THR A 228 -4.91 5.55 -5.88
CA THR A 228 -4.83 6.99 -6.13
C THR A 228 -3.72 7.28 -7.11
N ALA A 229 -3.98 8.13 -8.10
CA ALA A 229 -2.99 8.40 -9.14
C ALA A 229 -1.72 9.04 -8.58
N ILE A 230 -0.58 8.51 -9.01
CA ILE A 230 0.75 9.02 -8.67
C ILE A 230 1.46 9.34 -9.98
N PRO A 231 1.89 10.59 -10.19
CA PRO A 231 2.59 10.97 -11.41
C PRO A 231 3.91 10.21 -11.60
N LEU A 232 4.30 9.99 -12.84
CA LEU A 232 5.57 9.37 -13.17
C LEU A 232 6.73 10.18 -12.57
N GLY A 233 7.63 9.49 -11.91
CA GLY A 233 8.77 10.12 -11.21
C GLY A 233 8.62 10.16 -9.68
N PHE A 234 7.41 9.93 -9.16
CA PHE A 234 7.18 9.72 -7.73
C PHE A 234 7.15 8.24 -7.38
N SER A 235 7.42 7.93 -6.13
CA SER A 235 7.31 6.57 -5.61
C SER A 235 5.84 6.14 -5.46
N PRO A 236 5.48 4.88 -5.78
CA PRO A 236 4.14 4.35 -5.45
C PRO A 236 3.87 4.29 -3.94
N GLY A 237 4.87 4.50 -3.10
CA GLY A 237 4.77 4.61 -1.65
C GLY A 237 4.62 6.04 -1.13
N ASN A 238 4.50 7.04 -2.01
CA ASN A 238 4.37 8.46 -1.61
C ASN A 238 3.14 8.68 -0.74
N LEU A 239 3.36 9.12 0.51
CA LEU A 239 2.32 9.27 1.52
C LEU A 239 1.48 10.54 1.33
N SER A 240 1.96 11.54 0.58
CA SER A 240 1.18 12.74 0.26
C SER A 240 0.16 12.53 -0.87
N MET A 241 0.27 11.39 -1.59
CA MET A 241 -0.59 11.04 -2.74
C MET A 241 -1.50 9.86 -2.43
N THR A 242 -2.16 9.90 -1.31
CA THR A 242 -3.03 8.83 -0.81
C THR A 242 -4.50 9.23 -0.85
N GLY A 243 -5.39 8.25 -0.80
CA GLY A 243 -6.81 8.43 -0.52
C GLY A 243 -7.09 8.33 0.98
N THR A 244 -8.35 8.33 1.32
CA THR A 244 -8.85 8.32 2.69
C THR A 244 -9.51 6.99 3.01
N LEU A 245 -9.06 6.32 4.08
CA LEU A 245 -9.75 5.23 4.74
C LEU A 245 -10.52 5.84 5.94
N GLU A 246 -11.83 5.75 5.92
CA GLU A 246 -12.68 6.20 7.02
C GLU A 246 -13.22 4.98 7.78
N PHE A 247 -13.13 4.99 9.10
CA PHE A 247 -13.72 3.96 9.98
C PHE A 247 -15.11 4.40 10.42
N GLU A 248 -16.07 3.49 10.44
CA GLU A 248 -17.45 3.75 10.87
C GLU A 248 -17.49 4.35 12.30
N PHE A 249 -16.66 3.82 13.20
CA PHE A 249 -16.47 4.32 14.56
C PHE A 249 -15.01 4.65 14.83
N PRO A 250 -14.71 5.58 15.74
CA PRO A 250 -13.35 5.85 16.18
C PRO A 250 -12.66 4.60 16.71
N LEU A 251 -11.41 4.39 16.34
CA LEU A 251 -10.61 3.27 16.81
C LEU A 251 -10.25 3.44 18.27
N GLU A 252 -10.58 2.46 19.09
CA GLU A 252 -10.14 2.41 20.48
C GLU A 252 -8.65 2.05 20.58
N LYS A 253 -8.10 2.18 21.77
CA LYS A 253 -6.68 1.84 22.00
C LYS A 253 -6.49 0.34 21.86
N SER A 254 -5.62 -0.07 20.92
CA SER A 254 -5.19 -1.47 20.87
C SER A 254 -4.37 -1.83 22.12
N SER A 255 -4.54 -3.05 22.59
CA SER A 255 -3.64 -3.61 23.61
C SER A 255 -2.23 -3.70 23.01
N GLN A 256 -1.27 -2.96 23.53
CA GLN A 256 0.11 -3.07 23.09
C GLN A 256 0.65 -4.44 23.49
N SER A 257 1.08 -5.24 22.53
CA SER A 257 1.83 -6.46 22.78
C SER A 257 3.18 -6.09 23.40
N MET A 258 3.43 -6.53 24.62
CA MET A 258 4.74 -6.40 25.24
C MET A 258 5.63 -7.55 24.76
N VAL A 259 6.64 -7.26 23.96
CA VAL A 259 7.65 -8.25 23.57
C VAL A 259 8.81 -8.15 24.53
N LEU A 260 8.98 -9.15 25.39
CA LEU A 260 10.14 -9.31 26.26
C LEU A 260 11.20 -10.13 25.53
N ILE A 261 12.29 -9.50 25.13
CA ILE A 261 13.46 -10.19 24.57
C ILE A 261 14.48 -10.35 25.69
N PRO A 262 14.65 -11.57 26.29
CA PRO A 262 15.70 -11.78 27.27
C PRO A 262 17.05 -11.73 26.58
N TYR A 263 17.95 -10.88 27.06
CA TYR A 263 19.31 -10.79 26.58
C TYR A 263 20.27 -11.22 27.68
N SER A 264 21.11 -12.20 27.41
CA SER A 264 22.20 -12.59 28.30
C SER A 264 23.54 -12.48 27.57
N ASN A 265 24.48 -11.75 28.16
CA ASN A 265 25.83 -11.63 27.65
C ASN A 265 26.78 -12.40 28.59
N VAL A 266 27.49 -13.41 28.07
CA VAL A 266 28.53 -14.13 28.81
C VAL A 266 29.87 -13.76 28.20
N SER A 267 30.68 -12.98 28.93
CA SER A 267 32.07 -12.68 28.58
C SER A 267 33.02 -13.46 29.49
N ALA A 268 33.95 -14.21 28.90
CA ALA A 268 35.04 -14.86 29.62
C ALA A 268 36.36 -14.15 29.29
N GLU A 269 37.04 -13.55 30.30
CA GLU A 269 38.41 -13.06 30.17
C GLU A 269 39.39 -14.19 30.50
N ILE A 270 40.22 -14.57 29.53
CA ILE A 270 41.36 -15.48 29.77
C ILE A 270 42.58 -14.60 30.12
N LEU A 271 42.87 -14.49 31.38
CA LEU A 271 44.13 -13.88 31.85
C LEU A 271 45.25 -14.92 31.66
N SER A 272 46.01 -14.84 30.58
CA SER A 272 47.24 -15.59 30.41
C SER A 272 48.37 -14.90 31.13
N ASN A 273 48.68 -15.30 32.36
CA ASN A 273 49.91 -14.96 33.03
C ASN A 273 51.08 -15.75 32.43
N ILE A 274 51.68 -15.24 31.36
CA ILE A 274 53.00 -15.72 30.93
C ILE A 274 54.07 -14.96 31.70
N ARG A 275 54.64 -15.57 32.77
CA ARG A 275 55.93 -15.17 33.33
C ARG A 275 57.02 -15.85 32.52
N VAL A 276 57.75 -15.08 31.73
CA VAL A 276 59.04 -15.50 31.19
C VAL A 276 60.10 -15.24 32.26
N LEU A 277 60.77 -16.30 32.74
CA LEU A 277 62.00 -16.19 33.53
C LEU A 277 63.19 -16.04 32.59
#